data_561d917fccdc2b474a69c4ad6c1908d1
#
_entry.id   561d917fccdc2b474a69c4ad6c1908d1
#
_cell.length_a   1.000
_cell.length_b   1.000
_cell.length_c   1.000
_cell.angle_alpha   90.00
_cell.angle_beta   90.00
_cell.angle_gamma   90.00
#
_symmetry.space_group_name_H-M   'P 1'
#
loop_
_entity.id
_entity.type
_entity.pdbx_description
1 polymer ?
#
loop_
_entity_poly.entity_id
_entity_poly.type
_entity_poly.pdbx_seq_one_letter_code
_entity_poly.pdbx_strand_id
1 'polypeptide(L)'
;DSNMIWAKNPPEGYTTEDENKVLAIIERIGEVLCTCCSLIFTEFNIRETAWTVWLGLSFVFMILYEIYWVQYFKSGKKLEDFYKPMFVMKVPGATLPVIAFFLLGIYGTNIFMIISSLILGVGHIGIHMQHYKKLNTKKTNLVIKIMKGIMFLIFALVFTTLIFFIGARNVNYFKHYYLIENGVDEGVYINIGGQEQYVLVRGADKNNPVIIFLHGGPSSPEAYVNYCWVNDVIDDYTVVDWDQRGCGRTYEHNKEVDLNNVTATYEQALIDLDELVDYACERFNQDKVIIVGHSYGTVLGASYIEQHTEKVSQYVAIAQVVSMDINNKILVDEALKNSSIDGESVTHLNNAYEEYIKNPCVSTTMALRTEALPFVPEALPEKSTWLALTSPYMGMEDFKWFLKQLSPLEEYLALNIQLYDSLIEFNLYDVELPKEIPVYYISGTHDFVCPVVSIEDYIYANGVNGSLYTLENCGHNV
;
A
#
# COMPACT_ATOMS: atom_id res chain seq x y z
N ASP A 1 -9.42 40.22 12.66
CA ASP A 1 -10.13 39.46 11.64
C ASP A 1 -10.27 40.35 10.40
N SER A 2 -9.54 40.00 9.33
CA SER A 2 -9.44 40.77 8.08
C SER A 2 -10.81 40.97 7.40
N ASN A 3 -11.71 39.99 7.53
CA ASN A 3 -13.05 40.07 6.98
C ASN A 3 -13.93 41.12 7.70
N MET A 4 -13.76 41.31 9.01
CA MET A 4 -14.47 42.37 9.76
C MET A 4 -13.95 43.75 9.38
N ILE A 5 -12.66 43.89 9.12
CA ILE A 5 -12.06 45.15 8.64
C ILE A 5 -12.53 45.44 7.22
N TRP A 6 -12.60 44.44 6.35
CA TRP A 6 -13.12 44.56 4.99
C TRP A 6 -14.57 45.00 4.96
N ALA A 7 -15.43 44.44 5.80
CA ALA A 7 -16.85 44.83 5.89
C ALA A 7 -17.05 46.34 6.16
N LYS A 8 -16.07 47.00 6.81
CA LYS A 8 -16.04 48.46 7.04
C LYS A 8 -15.31 49.24 5.94
N ASN A 9 -14.58 48.55 5.07
CA ASN A 9 -13.75 49.16 4.01
C ASN A 9 -13.86 48.35 2.70
N PRO A 10 -15.08 48.17 2.14
CA PRO A 10 -15.22 47.47 0.88
C PRO A 10 -14.55 48.27 -0.26
N PRO A 11 -14.12 47.58 -1.34
CA PRO A 11 -13.58 48.27 -2.52
C PRO A 11 -14.57 49.25 -3.13
N GLU A 12 -14.09 50.39 -3.61
CA GLU A 12 -14.92 51.34 -4.34
C GLU A 12 -15.50 50.67 -5.58
N GLY A 13 -16.85 50.72 -5.71
CA GLY A 13 -17.59 50.10 -6.81
C GLY A 13 -17.87 48.60 -6.63
N TYR A 14 -17.62 48.02 -5.49
CA TYR A 14 -18.04 46.65 -5.19
C TYR A 14 -19.56 46.58 -4.96
N THR A 15 -20.24 45.65 -5.64
CA THR A 15 -21.65 45.40 -5.45
C THR A 15 -21.95 43.89 -5.57
N THR A 16 -22.88 43.42 -4.78
CA THR A 16 -23.39 42.04 -4.80
C THR A 16 -24.64 41.84 -5.64
N GLU A 17 -25.22 42.95 -6.17
CA GLU A 17 -26.52 42.91 -6.89
C GLU A 17 -26.48 42.01 -8.14
N ASP A 18 -25.34 41.93 -8.79
CA ASP A 18 -25.11 41.14 -10.01
C ASP A 18 -24.51 39.75 -9.79
N GLU A 19 -24.38 39.31 -8.56
CA GLU A 19 -23.82 38.00 -8.25
C GLU A 19 -24.77 36.86 -8.61
N ASN A 20 -24.19 35.75 -9.04
CA ASN A 20 -24.96 34.55 -9.33
C ASN A 20 -25.54 33.98 -8.02
N LYS A 21 -26.86 34.00 -7.90
CA LYS A 21 -27.57 33.56 -6.68
C LYS A 21 -27.28 32.12 -6.28
N VAL A 22 -27.05 31.22 -7.25
CA VAL A 22 -26.71 29.81 -6.96
C VAL A 22 -25.33 29.73 -6.34
N LEU A 23 -24.35 30.45 -6.90
CA LEU A 23 -22.98 30.49 -6.32
C LEU A 23 -23.00 31.11 -4.92
N ALA A 24 -23.78 32.15 -4.68
CA ALA A 24 -23.92 32.77 -3.37
C ALA A 24 -24.53 31.81 -2.33
N ILE A 25 -25.51 30.99 -2.70
CA ILE A 25 -26.07 29.97 -1.82
C ILE A 25 -24.99 28.88 -1.51
N ILE A 26 -24.29 28.41 -2.54
CA ILE A 26 -23.23 27.41 -2.40
C ILE A 26 -22.10 27.92 -1.48
N GLU A 27 -21.72 29.21 -1.65
CA GLU A 27 -20.73 29.88 -0.79
C GLU A 27 -21.15 29.84 0.69
N ARG A 28 -22.39 30.29 0.99
CA ARG A 28 -22.93 30.30 2.35
C ARG A 28 -23.00 28.91 2.98
N ILE A 29 -23.40 27.91 2.21
CA ILE A 29 -23.40 26.53 2.67
C ILE A 29 -21.96 26.10 3.02
N GLY A 30 -21.00 26.38 2.12
CA GLY A 30 -19.60 26.03 2.33
C GLY A 30 -18.99 26.72 3.54
N GLU A 31 -19.25 28.02 3.75
CA GLU A 31 -18.80 28.78 4.92
C GLU A 31 -19.30 28.18 6.23
N VAL A 32 -20.60 27.90 6.32
CA VAL A 32 -21.22 27.28 7.50
C VAL A 32 -20.62 25.91 7.77
N LEU A 33 -20.51 25.05 6.74
CA LEU A 33 -19.97 23.71 6.87
C LEU A 33 -18.51 23.72 7.30
N CYS A 34 -17.64 24.55 6.69
CA CYS A 34 -16.23 24.65 7.10
C CYS A 34 -16.11 25.12 8.55
N THR A 35 -16.91 26.11 8.95
CA THR A 35 -16.92 26.61 10.33
C THR A 35 -17.39 25.54 11.30
N CYS A 36 -18.50 24.85 11.01
CA CYS A 36 -18.99 23.77 11.85
C CYS A 36 -17.96 22.63 11.98
N CYS A 37 -17.35 22.20 10.87
CA CYS A 37 -16.31 21.16 10.90
C CYS A 37 -15.12 21.59 11.76
N SER A 38 -14.67 22.85 11.67
CA SER A 38 -13.52 23.35 12.43
C SER A 38 -13.79 23.39 13.96
N LEU A 39 -15.07 23.52 14.37
CA LEU A 39 -15.46 23.64 15.77
C LEU A 39 -15.85 22.30 16.41
N ILE A 40 -16.40 21.37 15.63
CA ILE A 40 -16.98 20.12 16.13
C ILE A 40 -15.92 19.01 16.23
N PHE A 41 -15.02 18.94 15.24
CA PHE A 41 -14.06 17.84 15.14
C PHE A 41 -12.74 18.12 15.83
N THR A 42 -12.24 17.14 16.59
CA THR A 42 -10.98 17.22 17.38
C THR A 42 -9.74 16.76 16.61
N GLU A 43 -9.92 16.23 15.40
CA GLU A 43 -8.85 15.68 14.56
C GLU A 43 -7.86 16.76 14.06
N PHE A 44 -8.17 18.03 14.25
CA PHE A 44 -7.31 19.16 13.88
C PHE A 44 -6.31 19.56 14.97
N ASN A 45 -6.32 18.89 16.11
CA ASN A 45 -5.32 19.09 17.17
C ASN A 45 -3.93 18.70 16.68
N ILE A 46 -2.89 19.42 17.16
CA ILE A 46 -1.50 19.19 16.76
C ILE A 46 -1.07 17.78 17.19
N ARG A 47 -0.49 17.03 16.26
CA ARG A 47 0.07 15.68 16.47
C ARG A 47 1.54 15.69 16.03
N GLU A 48 2.39 15.01 16.79
CA GLU A 48 3.81 14.86 16.44
C GLU A 48 4.03 13.73 15.42
N THR A 49 3.64 13.96 14.18
CA THR A 49 3.81 13.00 13.08
C THR A 49 4.31 13.71 11.82
N ALA A 50 4.91 12.98 10.88
CA ALA A 50 5.27 13.52 9.56
C ALA A 50 4.05 14.11 8.81
N TRP A 51 2.83 13.65 9.15
CA TRP A 51 1.57 14.15 8.59
C TRP A 51 1.29 15.62 8.95
N THR A 52 1.93 16.14 10.01
CA THR A 52 1.84 17.55 10.47
C THR A 52 2.32 18.55 9.40
N VAL A 53 3.05 18.10 8.39
CA VAL A 53 3.40 18.93 7.21
C VAL A 53 2.17 19.55 6.55
N TRP A 54 1.04 18.84 6.50
CA TRP A 54 -0.20 19.35 5.91
C TRP A 54 -0.81 20.49 6.73
N LEU A 55 -0.72 20.40 8.07
CA LEU A 55 -1.09 21.50 8.95
C LEU A 55 -0.18 22.72 8.73
N GLY A 56 1.13 22.50 8.63
CA GLY A 56 2.09 23.55 8.31
C GLY A 56 1.77 24.25 6.99
N LEU A 57 1.47 23.49 5.94
CA LEU A 57 1.05 24.03 4.65
C LEU A 57 -0.27 24.82 4.75
N SER A 58 -1.25 24.32 5.50
CA SER A 58 -2.49 25.07 5.76
C SER A 58 -2.21 26.43 6.39
N PHE A 59 -1.35 26.48 7.40
CA PHE A 59 -0.93 27.76 8.01
C PHE A 59 -0.19 28.68 7.02
N VAL A 60 0.66 28.16 6.16
CA VAL A 60 1.33 28.96 5.11
C VAL A 60 0.29 29.65 4.21
N PHE A 61 -0.74 28.92 3.76
CA PHE A 61 -1.80 29.51 2.93
C PHE A 61 -2.63 30.55 3.70
N MET A 62 -2.88 30.35 5.00
CA MET A 62 -3.52 31.37 5.86
C MET A 62 -2.64 32.61 6.04
N ILE A 63 -1.34 32.46 6.22
CA ILE A 63 -0.39 33.60 6.30
C ILE A 63 -0.39 34.38 4.97
N LEU A 64 -0.37 33.68 3.83
CA LEU A 64 -0.46 34.32 2.50
C LEU A 64 -1.77 35.08 2.34
N TYR A 65 -2.88 34.55 2.89
CA TYR A 65 -4.16 35.22 2.92
C TYR A 65 -4.14 36.52 3.74
N GLU A 66 -3.50 36.51 4.93
CA GLU A 66 -3.32 37.72 5.73
C GLU A 66 -2.37 38.74 5.05
N ILE A 67 -1.32 38.27 4.38
CA ILE A 67 -0.42 39.15 3.59
C ILE A 67 -1.21 39.80 2.45
N TYR A 68 -2.09 39.06 1.75
CA TYR A 68 -2.96 39.63 0.72
C TYR A 68 -3.84 40.76 1.29
N TRP A 69 -4.46 40.55 2.46
CA TRP A 69 -5.27 41.59 3.11
C TRP A 69 -4.45 42.83 3.52
N VAL A 70 -3.25 42.62 4.08
CA VAL A 70 -2.34 43.75 4.41
C VAL A 70 -1.98 44.55 3.16
N GLN A 71 -1.70 43.89 2.03
CA GLN A 71 -1.44 44.53 0.76
C GLN A 71 -2.64 45.35 0.27
N TYR A 72 -3.85 44.73 0.31
CA TYR A 72 -5.07 45.43 -0.06
C TYR A 72 -5.35 46.66 0.81
N PHE A 73 -5.28 46.54 2.15
CA PHE A 73 -5.56 47.66 3.04
C PHE A 73 -4.54 48.80 2.93
N LYS A 74 -3.32 48.51 2.49
CA LYS A 74 -2.27 49.52 2.22
C LYS A 74 -2.38 50.14 0.82
N SER A 75 -3.21 49.60 -0.06
CA SER A 75 -3.43 50.09 -1.42
C SER A 75 -4.47 51.23 -1.46
N GLY A 76 -4.82 51.66 -2.68
CA GLY A 76 -5.89 52.64 -2.92
C GLY A 76 -7.31 52.09 -2.64
N LYS A 77 -7.46 50.84 -2.23
CA LYS A 77 -8.73 50.14 -1.94
C LYS A 77 -9.71 50.18 -3.11
N LYS A 78 -9.19 50.19 -4.32
CA LYS A 78 -10.00 50.11 -5.55
C LYS A 78 -10.30 48.64 -5.84
N LEU A 79 -11.34 48.41 -6.67
CA LEU A 79 -11.72 47.09 -7.11
C LEU A 79 -10.58 46.37 -7.85
N GLU A 80 -9.74 47.11 -8.58
CA GLU A 80 -8.54 46.56 -9.26
C GLU A 80 -7.47 46.11 -8.26
N ASP A 81 -7.32 46.79 -7.12
CA ASP A 81 -6.41 46.41 -6.06
C ASP A 81 -6.88 45.13 -5.33
N PHE A 82 -8.22 45.03 -5.14
CA PHE A 82 -8.86 43.87 -4.54
C PHE A 82 -8.70 42.60 -5.40
N TYR A 83 -8.77 42.74 -6.73
CA TYR A 83 -8.57 41.63 -7.67
C TYR A 83 -7.17 41.56 -8.26
N LYS A 84 -6.17 42.14 -7.58
CA LYS A 84 -4.78 42.04 -8.01
C LYS A 84 -4.30 40.58 -7.87
N PRO A 85 -3.83 39.96 -8.99
CA PRO A 85 -3.33 38.58 -8.93
C PRO A 85 -2.13 38.43 -8.01
N MET A 86 -2.07 37.30 -7.28
CA MET A 86 -0.90 36.90 -6.50
C MET A 86 -0.39 35.56 -7.05
N PHE A 87 0.87 35.51 -7.46
CA PHE A 87 1.44 34.34 -8.17
C PHE A 87 0.57 33.97 -9.38
N VAL A 88 0.10 32.72 -9.45
CA VAL A 88 -0.77 32.22 -10.52
C VAL A 88 -2.27 32.43 -10.22
N MET A 89 -2.62 32.86 -8.99
CA MET A 89 -4.00 32.99 -8.52
C MET A 89 -4.58 34.36 -8.96
N LYS A 90 -5.70 34.32 -9.67
CA LYS A 90 -6.39 35.51 -10.16
C LYS A 90 -7.25 36.19 -9.10
N VAL A 91 -7.74 35.43 -8.15
CA VAL A 91 -8.60 35.88 -7.04
C VAL A 91 -8.04 35.32 -5.71
N PRO A 92 -6.85 35.82 -5.28
CA PRO A 92 -6.15 35.24 -4.14
C PRO A 92 -6.97 35.32 -2.85
N GLY A 93 -7.70 36.39 -2.63
CA GLY A 93 -8.56 36.55 -1.46
C GLY A 93 -9.63 35.47 -1.31
N ALA A 94 -10.11 34.90 -2.45
CA ALA A 94 -11.06 33.80 -2.41
C ALA A 94 -10.38 32.40 -2.45
N THR A 95 -9.22 32.31 -3.09
CA THR A 95 -8.58 31.00 -3.33
C THR A 95 -7.76 30.51 -2.14
N LEU A 96 -7.05 31.43 -1.47
CA LEU A 96 -6.12 31.09 -0.37
C LEU A 96 -6.80 30.42 0.83
N PRO A 97 -7.94 30.94 1.37
CA PRO A 97 -8.60 30.30 2.50
C PRO A 97 -9.22 28.96 2.12
N VAL A 98 -9.71 28.79 0.90
CA VAL A 98 -10.23 27.51 0.43
C VAL A 98 -9.14 26.43 0.43
N ILE A 99 -7.95 26.76 -0.10
CA ILE A 99 -6.79 25.85 -0.08
C ILE A 99 -6.39 25.53 1.37
N ALA A 100 -6.36 26.52 2.25
CA ALA A 100 -5.99 26.32 3.65
C ALA A 100 -6.95 25.34 4.37
N PHE A 101 -8.28 25.51 4.21
CA PHE A 101 -9.27 24.60 4.78
C PHE A 101 -9.21 23.20 4.15
N PHE A 102 -8.93 23.13 2.86
CA PHE A 102 -8.73 21.84 2.19
C PHE A 102 -7.54 21.07 2.76
N LEU A 103 -6.39 21.74 2.93
CA LEU A 103 -5.20 21.15 3.53
C LEU A 103 -5.41 20.78 5.00
N LEU A 104 -6.20 21.58 5.74
CA LEU A 104 -6.61 21.25 7.10
C LEU A 104 -7.45 19.96 7.13
N GLY A 105 -8.37 19.79 6.17
CA GLY A 105 -9.14 18.56 6.00
C GLY A 105 -8.26 17.33 5.72
N ILE A 106 -7.21 17.49 4.90
CA ILE A 106 -6.21 16.44 4.67
C ILE A 106 -5.47 16.12 5.96
N TYR A 107 -5.01 17.13 6.70
CA TYR A 107 -4.32 16.96 7.97
C TYR A 107 -5.16 16.15 8.97
N GLY A 108 -6.42 16.55 9.18
CA GLY A 108 -7.37 15.89 10.05
C GLY A 108 -7.86 14.54 9.52
N THR A 109 -7.51 14.15 8.28
CA THR A 109 -8.14 13.02 7.59
C THR A 109 -9.67 13.10 7.61
N ASN A 110 -10.18 14.33 7.66
CA ASN A 110 -11.61 14.61 7.86
C ASN A 110 -12.29 14.88 6.52
N ILE A 111 -13.06 13.89 6.06
CA ILE A 111 -13.77 13.96 4.76
C ILE A 111 -14.82 15.08 4.72
N PHE A 112 -15.44 15.38 5.86
CA PHE A 112 -16.45 16.45 5.92
C PHE A 112 -15.81 17.83 5.69
N MET A 113 -14.63 18.10 6.27
CA MET A 113 -13.89 19.32 6.02
C MET A 113 -13.43 19.42 4.55
N ILE A 114 -12.98 18.32 3.95
CA ILE A 114 -12.58 18.27 2.53
C ILE A 114 -13.78 18.63 1.63
N ILE A 115 -14.92 17.97 1.83
CA ILE A 115 -16.14 18.24 1.04
C ILE A 115 -16.60 19.69 1.26
N SER A 116 -16.61 20.16 2.51
CA SER A 116 -17.03 21.53 2.86
C SER A 116 -16.16 22.58 2.18
N SER A 117 -14.83 22.38 2.16
CA SER A 117 -13.90 23.30 1.49
C SER A 117 -14.08 23.31 -0.04
N LEU A 118 -14.45 22.19 -0.65
CA LEU A 118 -14.78 22.12 -2.08
C LEU A 118 -16.08 22.87 -2.40
N ILE A 119 -17.11 22.70 -1.58
CA ILE A 119 -18.37 23.44 -1.71
C ILE A 119 -18.09 24.95 -1.59
N LEU A 120 -17.32 25.36 -0.56
CA LEU A 120 -16.88 26.74 -0.39
C LEU A 120 -16.12 27.24 -1.62
N GLY A 121 -15.19 26.44 -2.16
CA GLY A 121 -14.41 26.80 -3.33
C GLY A 121 -15.26 27.06 -4.57
N VAL A 122 -16.26 26.24 -4.84
CA VAL A 122 -17.18 26.43 -5.97
C VAL A 122 -17.92 27.77 -5.83
N GLY A 123 -18.47 28.06 -4.68
CA GLY A 123 -19.22 29.30 -4.43
C GLY A 123 -18.30 30.51 -4.41
N HIS A 124 -17.38 30.56 -3.48
CA HIS A 124 -16.54 31.71 -3.17
C HIS A 124 -15.60 32.10 -4.33
N ILE A 125 -14.82 31.15 -4.84
CA ILE A 125 -13.95 31.39 -6.01
C ILE A 125 -14.81 31.73 -7.25
N GLY A 126 -15.96 31.08 -7.42
CA GLY A 126 -16.88 31.29 -8.54
C GLY A 126 -17.38 32.73 -8.61
N ILE A 127 -17.85 33.31 -7.50
CA ILE A 127 -18.31 34.71 -7.40
C ILE A 127 -17.15 35.67 -7.70
N HIS A 128 -16.04 35.52 -7.02
CA HIS A 128 -14.90 36.42 -7.20
C HIS A 128 -14.30 36.34 -8.61
N MET A 129 -14.31 35.16 -9.25
CA MET A 129 -13.96 35.02 -10.68
C MET A 129 -14.93 35.72 -11.61
N GLN A 130 -16.21 35.79 -11.25
CA GLN A 130 -17.22 36.56 -12.03
C GLN A 130 -16.87 38.06 -12.02
N HIS A 131 -16.57 38.62 -10.84
CA HIS A 131 -16.13 40.01 -10.70
C HIS A 131 -14.80 40.27 -11.41
N TYR A 132 -13.79 39.41 -11.23
CA TYR A 132 -12.50 39.50 -11.92
C TYR A 132 -12.67 39.55 -13.46
N LYS A 133 -13.54 38.73 -14.01
CA LYS A 133 -13.82 38.71 -15.47
C LYS A 133 -14.46 40.00 -15.98
N LYS A 134 -15.35 40.64 -15.18
CA LYS A 134 -15.94 41.93 -15.53
C LYS A 134 -14.92 43.04 -15.66
N LEU A 135 -13.89 43.04 -14.78
CA LEU A 135 -12.78 44.02 -14.81
C LEU A 135 -11.81 43.78 -15.96
N ASN A 136 -11.56 42.52 -16.33
CA ASN A 136 -10.53 42.13 -17.30
C ASN A 136 -11.16 41.64 -18.62
N THR A 137 -11.64 42.55 -19.45
CA THR A 137 -12.27 42.27 -20.74
C THR A 137 -11.31 41.91 -21.88
N LYS A 138 -10.00 41.69 -21.61
CA LYS A 138 -9.03 41.28 -22.65
C LYS A 138 -9.43 39.94 -23.30
N LYS A 139 -9.65 39.98 -24.65
CA LYS A 139 -9.88 38.78 -25.44
C LYS A 139 -8.72 37.81 -25.31
N THR A 140 -8.92 36.75 -24.56
CA THR A 140 -7.93 35.65 -24.47
C THR A 140 -7.97 34.81 -25.74
N ASN A 141 -6.80 34.47 -26.30
CA ASN A 141 -6.70 33.59 -27.47
C ASN A 141 -7.41 32.26 -27.19
N LEU A 142 -8.18 31.77 -28.18
CA LEU A 142 -8.96 30.54 -28.09
C LEU A 142 -8.09 29.34 -27.69
N VAL A 143 -6.89 29.25 -28.23
CA VAL A 143 -5.93 28.17 -27.91
C VAL A 143 -5.58 28.17 -26.42
N ILE A 144 -5.33 29.35 -25.83
CA ILE A 144 -5.02 29.47 -24.39
C ILE A 144 -6.23 29.07 -23.54
N LYS A 145 -7.46 29.36 -23.97
CA LYS A 145 -8.66 28.91 -23.27
C LYS A 145 -8.80 27.39 -23.28
N ILE A 146 -8.56 26.77 -24.46
CA ILE A 146 -8.60 25.31 -24.62
C ILE A 146 -7.53 24.65 -23.75
N MET A 147 -6.27 25.12 -23.81
CA MET A 147 -5.19 24.59 -22.97
C MET A 147 -5.48 24.70 -21.46
N LYS A 148 -6.03 25.82 -21.01
CA LYS A 148 -6.47 25.97 -19.60
C LYS A 148 -7.62 25.05 -19.23
N GLY A 149 -8.56 24.82 -20.15
CA GLY A 149 -9.64 23.86 -19.98
C GLY A 149 -9.11 22.42 -19.83
N ILE A 150 -8.18 22.02 -20.70
CA ILE A 150 -7.53 20.70 -20.64
C ILE A 150 -6.74 20.54 -19.33
N MET A 151 -5.93 21.54 -18.96
CA MET A 151 -5.18 21.52 -17.69
C MET A 151 -6.12 21.41 -16.47
N PHE A 152 -7.24 22.14 -16.49
CA PHE A 152 -8.23 22.05 -15.41
C PHE A 152 -8.86 20.64 -15.34
N LEU A 153 -9.20 20.05 -16.49
CA LEU A 153 -9.75 18.69 -16.55
C LEU A 153 -8.75 17.65 -16.04
N ILE A 154 -7.46 17.76 -16.42
CA ILE A 154 -6.40 16.88 -15.90
C ILE A 154 -6.27 17.05 -14.38
N PHE A 155 -6.22 18.30 -13.90
CA PHE A 155 -6.12 18.57 -12.48
C PHE A 155 -7.33 18.02 -11.71
N ALA A 156 -8.55 18.24 -12.23
CA ALA A 156 -9.78 17.74 -11.63
C ALA A 156 -9.78 16.20 -11.59
N LEU A 157 -9.32 15.53 -12.65
CA LEU A 157 -9.23 14.07 -12.71
C LEU A 157 -8.25 13.55 -11.66
N VAL A 158 -7.02 14.08 -11.63
CA VAL A 158 -6.00 13.71 -10.65
C VAL A 158 -6.50 13.93 -9.22
N PHE A 159 -7.12 15.08 -8.98
CA PHE A 159 -7.64 15.44 -7.67
C PHE A 159 -8.77 14.51 -7.20
N THR A 160 -9.73 14.22 -8.11
CA THR A 160 -10.83 13.29 -7.82
C THR A 160 -10.30 11.87 -7.53
N THR A 161 -9.29 11.44 -8.29
CA THR A 161 -8.63 10.14 -8.08
C THR A 161 -7.95 10.07 -6.72
N LEU A 162 -7.24 11.14 -6.32
CA LEU A 162 -6.60 11.21 -4.99
C LEU A 162 -7.63 11.15 -3.86
N ILE A 163 -8.73 11.92 -3.96
CA ILE A 163 -9.81 11.90 -2.97
C ILE A 163 -10.44 10.51 -2.88
N PHE A 164 -10.65 9.86 -4.02
CA PHE A 164 -11.21 8.53 -4.06
C PHE A 164 -10.31 7.52 -3.30
N PHE A 165 -8.99 7.50 -3.56
CA PHE A 165 -8.08 6.59 -2.85
C PHE A 165 -7.94 6.94 -1.36
N ILE A 166 -7.88 8.22 -1.01
CA ILE A 166 -7.88 8.63 0.41
C ILE A 166 -9.17 8.15 1.10
N GLY A 167 -10.32 8.31 0.45
CA GLY A 167 -11.60 7.83 0.97
C GLY A 167 -11.64 6.31 1.13
N ALA A 168 -11.18 5.56 0.12
CA ALA A 168 -11.13 4.10 0.16
C ALA A 168 -10.22 3.59 1.29
N ARG A 169 -9.03 4.20 1.46
CA ARG A 169 -8.10 3.90 2.57
C ARG A 169 -8.75 4.12 3.93
N ASN A 170 -9.44 5.24 4.11
CA ASN A 170 -10.14 5.54 5.36
C ASN A 170 -11.28 4.54 5.63
N VAL A 171 -12.07 4.18 4.61
CA VAL A 171 -13.11 3.16 4.75
C VAL A 171 -12.53 1.82 5.19
N ASN A 172 -11.42 1.39 4.58
CA ASN A 172 -10.75 0.14 4.96
C ASN A 172 -10.17 0.20 6.38
N TYR A 173 -9.64 1.35 6.80
CA TYR A 173 -9.17 1.57 8.17
C TYR A 173 -10.33 1.47 9.18
N PHE A 174 -11.43 2.18 8.95
CA PHE A 174 -12.56 2.24 9.89
C PHE A 174 -13.37 0.95 9.96
N LYS A 175 -13.32 0.07 8.97
CA LYS A 175 -14.00 -1.23 9.05
C LYS A 175 -13.60 -2.05 10.29
N HIS A 176 -12.40 -1.83 10.83
CA HIS A 176 -11.81 -2.65 11.90
C HIS A 176 -11.44 -1.86 13.14
N TYR A 177 -11.55 -0.52 13.11
CA TYR A 177 -11.14 0.36 14.22
C TYR A 177 -12.03 0.24 15.47
N TYR A 178 -13.27 -0.18 15.32
CA TYR A 178 -14.25 -0.24 16.44
C TYR A 178 -14.09 -1.46 17.35
N LEU A 179 -13.21 -2.38 17.02
CA LEU A 179 -13.09 -3.68 17.72
C LEU A 179 -11.96 -3.72 18.74
N ILE A 180 -11.20 -2.60 18.95
CA ILE A 180 -9.92 -2.66 19.66
C ILE A 180 -9.96 -1.97 21.03
N GLU A 181 -10.85 -2.41 21.92
CA GLU A 181 -10.76 -1.97 23.34
C GLU A 181 -9.58 -2.65 24.09
N ASN A 182 -9.24 -3.88 23.73
CA ASN A 182 -8.13 -4.67 24.31
C ASN A 182 -7.15 -5.22 23.26
N GLY A 183 -7.22 -4.70 22.03
CA GLY A 183 -6.50 -5.17 20.88
C GLY A 183 -5.16 -4.49 20.64
N VAL A 184 -4.58 -4.81 19.49
CA VAL A 184 -3.36 -4.20 18.96
C VAL A 184 -3.54 -3.92 17.47
N ASP A 185 -3.12 -2.73 17.02
CA ASP A 185 -3.02 -2.36 15.60
C ASP A 185 -1.84 -1.37 15.48
N GLU A 186 -0.66 -1.89 15.25
CA GLU A 186 0.55 -1.07 15.20
C GLU A 186 1.62 -1.64 14.29
N GLY A 187 2.30 -0.75 13.57
CA GLY A 187 3.54 -1.05 12.86
C GLY A 187 4.73 -0.56 13.68
N VAL A 188 5.64 -1.46 14.03
CA VAL A 188 6.81 -1.16 14.87
C VAL A 188 8.09 -1.76 14.30
N TYR A 189 9.22 -1.14 14.63
CA TYR A 189 10.53 -1.73 14.43
C TYR A 189 10.98 -2.41 15.72
N ILE A 190 11.40 -3.66 15.62
CA ILE A 190 11.91 -4.45 16.75
C ILE A 190 13.30 -4.97 16.41
N ASN A 191 14.16 -5.11 17.42
CA ASN A 191 15.52 -5.64 17.22
C ASN A 191 15.48 -7.16 17.08
N ILE A 192 15.78 -7.66 15.89
CA ILE A 192 15.83 -9.08 15.53
C ILE A 192 17.16 -9.33 14.81
N GLY A 193 17.94 -10.31 15.25
CA GLY A 193 19.21 -10.66 14.64
C GLY A 193 20.19 -9.49 14.53
N GLY A 194 20.15 -8.56 15.49
CA GLY A 194 21.00 -7.38 15.51
C GLY A 194 20.62 -6.27 14.52
N GLN A 195 19.42 -6.32 13.96
CA GLN A 195 18.84 -5.31 13.06
C GLN A 195 17.45 -4.90 13.53
N GLU A 196 17.06 -3.62 13.36
CA GLU A 196 15.66 -3.19 13.57
C GLU A 196 14.83 -3.63 12.37
N GLN A 197 13.94 -4.60 12.56
CA GLN A 197 13.08 -5.15 11.52
C GLN A 197 11.62 -4.74 11.77
N TYR A 198 10.91 -4.45 10.68
CA TYR A 198 9.52 -4.00 10.73
C TYR A 198 8.56 -5.15 10.90
N VAL A 199 7.62 -5.00 11.82
CA VAL A 199 6.46 -5.87 11.98
C VAL A 199 5.19 -5.04 12.06
N LEU A 200 4.13 -5.50 11.40
CA LEU A 200 2.76 -5.00 11.56
C LEU A 200 1.99 -5.99 12.41
N VAL A 201 1.53 -5.56 13.58
CA VAL A 201 0.85 -6.43 14.53
C VAL A 201 -0.61 -6.01 14.64
N ARG A 202 -1.53 -6.96 14.45
CA ARG A 202 -2.97 -6.71 14.45
C ARG A 202 -3.73 -7.84 15.15
N GLY A 203 -4.62 -7.49 16.07
CA GLY A 203 -5.48 -8.43 16.80
C GLY A 203 -6.52 -7.71 17.60
N ALA A 204 -7.75 -8.22 17.68
CA ALA A 204 -8.83 -7.65 18.47
C ALA A 204 -8.64 -7.88 19.98
N ASP A 205 -7.95 -8.94 20.36
CA ASP A 205 -7.55 -9.23 21.74
C ASP A 205 -6.11 -9.74 21.79
N LYS A 206 -5.26 -9.11 22.61
CA LYS A 206 -3.85 -9.49 22.82
C LYS A 206 -3.66 -10.89 23.41
N ASN A 207 -4.71 -11.49 23.95
CA ASN A 207 -4.68 -12.85 24.49
C ASN A 207 -4.96 -13.93 23.45
N ASN A 208 -5.37 -13.55 22.24
CA ASN A 208 -5.63 -14.49 21.17
C ASN A 208 -4.36 -15.23 20.74
N PRO A 209 -4.48 -16.47 20.22
CA PRO A 209 -3.33 -17.18 19.61
C PRO A 209 -2.64 -16.33 18.57
N VAL A 210 -1.31 -16.40 18.53
CA VAL A 210 -0.49 -15.59 17.62
C VAL A 210 -0.20 -16.33 16.33
N ILE A 211 -0.46 -15.66 15.21
CA ILE A 211 -0.03 -16.05 13.87
C ILE A 211 1.20 -15.23 13.50
N ILE A 212 2.28 -15.88 13.08
CA ILE A 212 3.41 -15.23 12.38
C ILE A 212 3.27 -15.52 10.91
N PHE A 213 3.12 -14.47 10.10
CA PHE A 213 3.00 -14.57 8.66
C PHE A 213 4.37 -14.34 7.99
N LEU A 214 4.79 -15.32 7.20
CA LEU A 214 6.02 -15.33 6.41
C LEU A 214 5.69 -15.09 4.95
N HIS A 215 6.01 -13.90 4.45
CA HIS A 215 5.73 -13.53 3.06
C HIS A 215 6.58 -14.30 2.04
N GLY A 216 6.13 -14.27 0.81
CA GLY A 216 6.76 -14.91 -0.33
C GLY A 216 7.86 -14.07 -1.01
N GLY A 217 8.16 -14.44 -2.22
CA GLY A 217 9.17 -13.84 -3.09
C GLY A 217 10.29 -14.82 -3.41
N PRO A 218 11.50 -14.75 -2.76
CA PRO A 218 11.93 -13.90 -1.63
C PRO A 218 11.72 -12.40 -1.84
N SER A 219 11.69 -11.66 -0.72
CA SER A 219 11.71 -10.19 -0.75
C SER A 219 10.43 -9.50 -1.27
N SER A 220 9.28 -10.17 -1.15
CA SER A 220 7.97 -9.60 -1.49
C SER A 220 7.12 -9.37 -0.24
N PRO A 221 7.37 -8.29 0.54
CA PRO A 221 6.61 -8.03 1.77
C PRO A 221 5.13 -7.79 1.46
N GLU A 222 4.26 -8.35 2.30
CA GLU A 222 2.80 -8.35 2.09
C GLU A 222 2.03 -7.66 3.23
N ALA A 223 2.71 -7.21 4.30
CA ALA A 223 2.08 -6.62 5.47
C ALA A 223 1.05 -5.54 5.13
N TYR A 224 1.33 -4.70 4.13
CA TYR A 224 0.44 -3.63 3.70
C TYR A 224 -0.78 -4.09 2.89
N VAL A 225 -0.82 -5.32 2.35
CA VAL A 225 -1.97 -5.88 1.62
C VAL A 225 -2.73 -6.95 2.41
N ASN A 226 -2.12 -7.55 3.41
CA ASN A 226 -2.70 -8.64 4.21
C ASN A 226 -3.93 -8.24 5.02
N TYR A 227 -4.23 -6.93 5.13
CA TYR A 227 -5.47 -6.49 5.77
C TYR A 227 -6.72 -7.12 5.16
N CYS A 228 -6.65 -7.57 3.91
CA CYS A 228 -7.79 -8.17 3.21
C CYS A 228 -8.25 -9.49 3.83
N TRP A 229 -7.33 -10.32 4.34
CA TRP A 229 -7.64 -11.58 5.01
C TRP A 229 -7.47 -11.49 6.54
N VAL A 230 -6.52 -10.69 7.02
CA VAL A 230 -6.31 -10.49 8.47
C VAL A 230 -7.59 -9.97 9.12
N ASN A 231 -8.33 -9.11 8.41
CA ASN A 231 -9.60 -8.60 8.90
C ASN A 231 -10.67 -9.69 9.16
N ASP A 232 -10.58 -10.82 8.48
CA ASP A 232 -11.52 -11.93 8.64
C ASP A 232 -11.16 -12.86 9.82
N VAL A 233 -9.92 -12.76 10.33
CA VAL A 233 -9.42 -13.60 11.44
C VAL A 233 -9.04 -12.82 12.70
N ILE A 234 -9.06 -11.50 12.63
CA ILE A 234 -8.58 -10.60 13.69
C ILE A 234 -9.31 -10.75 15.02
N ASP A 235 -10.56 -11.23 15.02
CA ASP A 235 -11.34 -11.46 16.23
C ASP A 235 -10.84 -12.68 17.02
N ASP A 236 -10.27 -13.68 16.34
CA ASP A 236 -9.83 -14.94 16.90
C ASP A 236 -8.31 -15.07 17.04
N TYR A 237 -7.54 -14.27 16.28
CA TYR A 237 -6.09 -14.35 16.23
C TYR A 237 -5.43 -12.96 16.33
N THR A 238 -4.21 -12.93 16.87
CA THR A 238 -3.28 -11.82 16.71
C THR A 238 -2.27 -12.16 15.61
N VAL A 239 -2.24 -11.35 14.54
CA VAL A 239 -1.37 -11.58 13.38
C VAL A 239 -0.16 -10.67 13.45
N VAL A 240 1.02 -11.24 13.28
CA VAL A 240 2.31 -10.57 13.14
C VAL A 240 2.77 -10.74 11.71
N ASP A 241 2.59 -9.70 10.91
CA ASP A 241 3.13 -9.61 9.55
C ASP A 241 4.55 -9.06 9.62
N TRP A 242 5.51 -9.77 9.10
CA TRP A 242 6.92 -9.43 9.19
C TRP A 242 7.50 -9.06 7.82
N ASP A 243 8.05 -7.85 7.70
CA ASP A 243 8.94 -7.51 6.58
C ASP A 243 10.31 -8.11 6.87
N GLN A 244 10.61 -9.25 6.26
CA GLN A 244 11.83 -10.01 6.49
C GLN A 244 13.08 -9.17 6.18
N ARG A 245 14.22 -9.57 6.75
CA ARG A 245 15.52 -8.96 6.47
C ARG A 245 15.75 -8.80 4.97
N GLY A 246 16.25 -7.64 4.57
CA GLY A 246 16.62 -7.34 3.19
C GLY A 246 15.48 -6.93 2.27
N CYS A 247 14.26 -6.72 2.77
CA CYS A 247 13.15 -6.24 1.95
C CYS A 247 12.24 -5.24 2.67
N GLY A 248 11.34 -4.61 1.92
CA GLY A 248 10.30 -3.75 2.45
C GLY A 248 10.81 -2.60 3.30
N ARG A 249 10.09 -2.34 4.38
CA ARG A 249 10.44 -1.31 5.38
C ARG A 249 11.70 -1.67 6.15
N THR A 250 11.93 -2.96 6.39
CA THR A 250 13.18 -3.43 7.03
C THR A 250 14.40 -3.04 6.21
N TYR A 251 14.39 -3.24 4.88
CA TYR A 251 15.47 -2.78 4.01
C TYR A 251 15.61 -1.25 4.02
N GLU A 252 14.51 -0.52 3.83
CA GLU A 252 14.55 0.94 3.77
C GLU A 252 15.09 1.57 5.05
N HIS A 253 14.84 0.93 6.20
CA HIS A 253 15.35 1.36 7.50
C HIS A 253 16.85 1.06 7.67
N ASN A 254 17.32 -0.08 7.19
CA ASN A 254 18.69 -0.57 7.43
C ASN A 254 19.67 -0.36 6.26
N LYS A 255 19.24 0.17 5.11
CA LYS A 255 20.05 0.27 3.89
C LYS A 255 21.36 1.06 4.02
N GLU A 256 21.49 1.90 5.05
CA GLU A 256 22.71 2.65 5.31
C GLU A 256 23.75 1.82 6.08
N VAL A 257 23.31 0.84 6.86
CA VAL A 257 24.16 -0.05 7.67
C VAL A 257 24.40 -1.40 7.01
N ASP A 258 23.49 -1.87 6.16
CA ASP A 258 23.62 -3.07 5.33
C ASP A 258 23.37 -2.75 3.85
N LEU A 259 24.28 -1.97 3.27
CA LEU A 259 24.11 -1.29 1.98
C LEU A 259 23.76 -2.25 0.82
N ASN A 260 24.30 -3.47 0.84
CA ASN A 260 24.14 -4.46 -0.21
C ASN A 260 23.38 -5.70 0.24
N ASN A 261 22.64 -5.62 1.35
CA ASN A 261 21.93 -6.75 1.94
C ASN A 261 22.81 -7.99 2.17
N VAL A 262 24.08 -7.80 2.50
CA VAL A 262 25.01 -8.94 2.66
C VAL A 262 24.62 -9.86 3.81
N THR A 263 23.81 -9.38 4.76
CA THR A 263 23.30 -10.17 5.88
C THR A 263 21.98 -10.87 5.57
N ALA A 264 21.35 -10.61 4.40
CA ALA A 264 20.11 -11.27 4.00
C ALA A 264 20.42 -12.68 3.43
N THR A 265 20.71 -13.61 4.31
CA THR A 265 20.96 -15.02 4.00
C THR A 265 19.85 -15.91 4.54
N TYR A 266 19.75 -17.12 4.01
CA TYR A 266 18.74 -18.08 4.45
C TYR A 266 18.94 -18.47 5.93
N GLU A 267 20.17 -18.73 6.34
CA GLU A 267 20.51 -19.08 7.73
C GLU A 267 20.17 -17.94 8.69
N GLN A 268 20.48 -16.69 8.28
CA GLN A 268 20.14 -15.53 9.10
C GLN A 268 18.62 -15.32 9.18
N ALA A 269 17.88 -15.60 8.11
CA ALA A 269 16.42 -15.51 8.12
C ALA A 269 15.76 -16.50 9.09
N LEU A 270 16.35 -17.71 9.25
CA LEU A 270 15.88 -18.68 10.26
C LEU A 270 16.20 -18.22 11.68
N ILE A 271 17.38 -17.63 11.93
CA ILE A 271 17.74 -17.04 13.22
C ILE A 271 16.81 -15.87 13.54
N ASP A 272 16.57 -14.99 12.57
CA ASP A 272 15.65 -13.85 12.73
C ASP A 272 14.22 -14.34 13.04
N LEU A 273 13.78 -15.42 12.40
CA LEU A 273 12.46 -16.00 12.66
C LEU A 273 12.36 -16.56 14.08
N ASP A 274 13.42 -17.21 14.59
CA ASP A 274 13.43 -17.72 15.96
C ASP A 274 13.33 -16.59 16.98
N GLU A 275 14.10 -15.50 16.80
CA GLU A 275 14.01 -14.33 17.67
C GLU A 275 12.63 -13.63 17.56
N LEU A 276 12.00 -13.61 16.36
CA LEU A 276 10.65 -13.09 16.19
C LEU A 276 9.61 -13.93 16.91
N VAL A 277 9.74 -15.26 16.88
CA VAL A 277 8.84 -16.17 17.60
C VAL A 277 8.99 -15.96 19.11
N ASP A 278 10.21 -15.85 19.63
CA ASP A 278 10.45 -15.57 21.04
C ASP A 278 9.87 -14.23 21.47
N TYR A 279 10.05 -13.18 20.68
CA TYR A 279 9.43 -11.87 20.90
C TYR A 279 7.91 -11.97 20.95
N ALA A 280 7.30 -12.69 20.01
CA ALA A 280 5.85 -12.83 19.94
C ALA A 280 5.30 -13.62 21.13
N CYS A 281 5.96 -14.72 21.50
CA CYS A 281 5.61 -15.52 22.68
C CYS A 281 5.68 -14.70 23.98
N GLU A 282 6.78 -13.96 24.18
CA GLU A 282 6.95 -13.10 25.36
C GLU A 282 5.91 -11.98 25.42
N ARG A 283 5.74 -11.27 24.29
CA ARG A 283 4.85 -10.10 24.22
C ARG A 283 3.38 -10.45 24.46
N PHE A 284 2.92 -11.59 23.92
CA PHE A 284 1.50 -12.00 23.98
C PHE A 284 1.27 -13.12 24.99
N ASN A 285 2.27 -13.47 25.81
CA ASN A 285 2.19 -14.50 26.83
C ASN A 285 1.66 -15.84 26.26
N GLN A 286 2.23 -16.25 25.13
CA GLN A 286 1.91 -17.51 24.45
C GLN A 286 3.07 -18.48 24.60
N ASP A 287 2.79 -19.78 24.73
CA ASP A 287 3.83 -20.84 24.75
C ASP A 287 4.26 -21.23 23.34
N LYS A 288 3.38 -21.07 22.36
CA LYS A 288 3.57 -21.46 20.97
C LYS A 288 2.86 -20.49 20.03
N VAL A 289 3.37 -20.41 18.79
CA VAL A 289 2.77 -19.64 17.71
C VAL A 289 2.21 -20.53 16.60
N ILE A 290 1.39 -19.96 15.74
CA ILE A 290 0.99 -20.55 14.46
C ILE A 290 1.89 -19.93 13.39
N ILE A 291 2.55 -20.76 12.58
CA ILE A 291 3.32 -20.30 11.43
C ILE A 291 2.44 -20.37 10.17
N VAL A 292 2.30 -19.27 9.47
CA VAL A 292 1.65 -19.20 8.16
C VAL A 292 2.68 -18.72 7.15
N GLY A 293 3.04 -19.57 6.19
CA GLY A 293 3.99 -19.24 5.13
C GLY A 293 3.29 -19.14 3.78
N HIS A 294 3.66 -18.15 2.98
CA HIS A 294 3.25 -18.03 1.58
C HIS A 294 4.46 -18.18 0.66
N SER A 295 4.37 -19.07 -0.35
CA SER A 295 5.42 -19.23 -1.36
C SER A 295 6.82 -19.44 -0.71
N TYR A 296 7.81 -18.55 -0.92
CA TYR A 296 9.10 -18.61 -0.23
C TYR A 296 8.98 -18.67 1.30
N GLY A 297 7.97 -18.03 1.88
CA GLY A 297 7.69 -18.14 3.32
C GLY A 297 7.44 -19.57 3.79
N THR A 298 7.02 -20.47 2.89
CA THR A 298 6.88 -21.90 3.21
C THR A 298 8.22 -22.64 3.28
N VAL A 299 9.25 -22.14 2.58
CA VAL A 299 10.62 -22.65 2.69
C VAL A 299 11.16 -22.38 4.11
N LEU A 300 11.02 -21.12 4.57
CA LEU A 300 11.40 -20.75 5.94
C LEU A 300 10.56 -21.48 6.98
N GLY A 301 9.22 -21.51 6.79
CA GLY A 301 8.30 -22.14 7.74
C GLY A 301 8.56 -23.62 7.93
N ALA A 302 8.70 -24.39 6.85
CA ALA A 302 8.97 -25.83 6.91
C ALA A 302 10.32 -26.11 7.62
N SER A 303 11.38 -25.39 7.26
CA SER A 303 12.70 -25.57 7.86
C SER A 303 12.76 -25.13 9.32
N TYR A 304 12.00 -24.08 9.68
CA TYR A 304 11.90 -23.64 11.07
C TYR A 304 11.20 -24.68 11.96
N ILE A 305 10.10 -25.25 11.49
CA ILE A 305 9.29 -26.19 12.25
C ILE A 305 10.06 -27.50 12.51
N GLU A 306 10.86 -27.95 11.57
CA GLU A 306 11.74 -29.11 11.74
C GLU A 306 12.68 -28.93 12.93
N GLN A 307 13.19 -27.70 13.14
CA GLN A 307 14.19 -27.38 14.17
C GLN A 307 13.58 -26.94 15.51
N HIS A 308 12.36 -26.37 15.50
CA HIS A 308 11.73 -25.71 16.64
C HIS A 308 10.28 -26.17 16.87
N THR A 309 10.06 -27.48 16.86
CA THR A 309 8.74 -28.11 17.06
C THR A 309 8.03 -27.67 18.35
N GLU A 310 8.84 -27.40 19.40
CA GLU A 310 8.32 -27.00 20.71
C GLU A 310 7.71 -25.58 20.70
N LYS A 311 8.07 -24.72 19.75
CA LYS A 311 7.59 -23.33 19.65
C LYS A 311 6.37 -23.17 18.71
N VAL A 312 6.00 -24.21 17.97
CA VAL A 312 4.95 -24.13 16.95
C VAL A 312 3.76 -25.00 17.33
N SER A 313 2.55 -24.47 17.22
CA SER A 313 1.29 -25.16 17.48
C SER A 313 0.65 -25.71 16.20
N GLN A 314 0.77 -24.98 15.08
CA GLN A 314 0.20 -25.32 13.77
C GLN A 314 1.04 -24.72 12.65
N TYR A 315 1.02 -25.36 11.49
CA TYR A 315 1.62 -24.84 10.28
C TYR A 315 0.59 -24.73 9.15
N VAL A 316 0.48 -23.56 8.55
CA VAL A 316 -0.34 -23.30 7.37
C VAL A 316 0.57 -22.90 6.21
N ALA A 317 0.59 -23.69 5.17
CA ALA A 317 1.42 -23.49 3.99
C ALA A 317 0.56 -23.08 2.80
N ILE A 318 0.65 -21.82 2.41
CA ILE A 318 -0.04 -21.26 1.25
C ILE A 318 0.91 -21.32 0.05
N ALA A 319 0.51 -21.97 -1.03
CA ALA A 319 1.35 -22.18 -2.20
C ALA A 319 2.72 -22.78 -1.82
N GLN A 320 2.71 -23.92 -1.12
CA GLN A 320 3.91 -24.60 -0.62
C GLN A 320 4.92 -24.88 -1.73
N VAL A 321 6.14 -24.41 -1.55
CA VAL A 321 7.26 -24.84 -2.40
C VAL A 321 7.65 -26.26 -2.04
N VAL A 322 7.52 -27.19 -2.98
CA VAL A 322 8.00 -28.58 -2.82
C VAL A 322 9.45 -28.68 -3.30
N SER A 323 9.70 -28.35 -4.54
CA SER A 323 11.02 -28.23 -5.15
C SER A 323 10.89 -27.45 -6.45
N MET A 324 11.84 -26.55 -6.71
CA MET A 324 11.80 -25.76 -7.96
C MET A 324 11.95 -26.64 -9.19
N ASP A 325 12.73 -27.72 -9.12
CA ASP A 325 12.87 -28.69 -10.21
C ASP A 325 11.55 -29.40 -10.53
N ILE A 326 10.85 -29.88 -9.49
CA ILE A 326 9.54 -30.54 -9.64
C ILE A 326 8.51 -29.53 -10.18
N ASN A 327 8.43 -28.35 -9.59
CA ASN A 327 7.48 -27.33 -9.98
C ASN A 327 7.68 -26.88 -11.43
N ASN A 328 8.91 -26.60 -11.85
CA ASN A 328 9.25 -26.20 -13.21
C ASN A 328 8.97 -27.33 -14.22
N LYS A 329 9.21 -28.58 -13.85
CA LYS A 329 8.85 -29.72 -14.71
C LYS A 329 7.35 -29.81 -14.94
N ILE A 330 6.55 -29.70 -13.88
CA ILE A 330 5.07 -29.72 -13.98
C ILE A 330 4.59 -28.57 -14.86
N LEU A 331 5.13 -27.36 -14.69
CA LEU A 331 4.82 -26.20 -15.52
C LEU A 331 5.07 -26.47 -17.00
N VAL A 332 6.23 -27.02 -17.35
CA VAL A 332 6.59 -27.34 -18.74
C VAL A 332 5.67 -28.42 -19.31
N ASP A 333 5.45 -29.51 -18.53
CA ASP A 333 4.56 -30.60 -18.96
C ASP A 333 3.13 -30.11 -19.20
N GLU A 334 2.64 -29.16 -18.41
CA GLU A 334 1.32 -28.55 -18.59
C GLU A 334 1.26 -27.64 -19.82
N ALA A 335 2.25 -26.76 -19.99
CA ALA A 335 2.33 -25.88 -21.16
C ALA A 335 2.36 -26.66 -22.47
N LEU A 336 3.08 -27.79 -22.53
CA LEU A 336 3.16 -28.65 -23.71
C LEU A 336 1.85 -29.39 -24.04
N LYS A 337 0.90 -29.49 -23.09
CA LYS A 337 -0.45 -30.05 -23.37
C LYS A 337 -1.35 -29.08 -24.13
N ASN A 338 -1.01 -27.80 -24.17
CA ASN A 338 -1.83 -26.79 -24.81
C ASN A 338 -1.81 -26.94 -26.31
N SER A 339 -2.97 -27.23 -26.92
CA SER A 339 -3.10 -27.45 -28.36
C SER A 339 -2.85 -26.20 -29.22
N SER A 340 -2.79 -25.01 -28.63
CA SER A 340 -2.51 -23.75 -29.32
C SER A 340 -1.00 -23.41 -29.38
N ILE A 341 -0.15 -24.17 -28.71
CA ILE A 341 1.31 -23.95 -28.76
C ILE A 341 1.83 -24.35 -30.15
N ASP A 342 2.53 -23.44 -30.81
CA ASP A 342 3.13 -23.70 -32.12
C ASP A 342 4.54 -24.32 -32.00
N GLY A 343 5.08 -24.79 -33.13
CA GLY A 343 6.38 -25.47 -33.15
C GLY A 343 7.56 -24.55 -32.77
N GLU A 344 7.46 -23.24 -32.98
CA GLU A 344 8.49 -22.28 -32.59
C GLU A 344 8.47 -22.08 -31.09
N SER A 345 7.28 -21.88 -30.48
CA SER A 345 7.08 -21.79 -29.03
C SER A 345 7.51 -23.05 -28.29
N VAL A 346 7.21 -24.24 -28.85
CA VAL A 346 7.70 -25.51 -28.28
C VAL A 346 9.23 -25.56 -28.27
N THR A 347 9.88 -25.07 -29.34
CA THR A 347 11.34 -25.03 -29.40
C THR A 347 11.93 -24.08 -28.37
N HIS A 348 11.34 -22.87 -28.21
CA HIS A 348 11.77 -21.89 -27.21
C HIS A 348 11.60 -22.43 -25.79
N LEU A 349 10.44 -23.02 -25.49
CA LEU A 349 10.17 -23.62 -24.19
C LEU A 349 11.15 -24.74 -23.85
N ASN A 350 11.41 -25.66 -24.79
CA ASN A 350 12.36 -26.75 -24.59
C ASN A 350 13.80 -26.21 -24.37
N ASN A 351 14.22 -25.21 -25.15
CA ASN A 351 15.54 -24.60 -24.97
C ASN A 351 15.67 -23.92 -23.61
N ALA A 352 14.64 -23.19 -23.15
CA ALA A 352 14.63 -22.55 -21.84
C ALA A 352 14.68 -23.59 -20.71
N TYR A 353 13.96 -24.71 -20.87
CA TYR A 353 13.98 -25.79 -19.89
C TYR A 353 15.35 -26.53 -19.86
N GLU A 354 15.95 -26.79 -21.02
CA GLU A 354 17.30 -27.36 -21.08
C GLU A 354 18.35 -26.42 -20.43
N GLU A 355 18.22 -25.11 -20.62
CA GLU A 355 19.12 -24.14 -19.98
C GLU A 355 18.93 -24.10 -18.46
N TYR A 356 17.67 -24.18 -17.99
CA TYR A 356 17.39 -24.29 -16.55
C TYR A 356 18.02 -25.58 -15.96
N ILE A 357 17.85 -26.72 -16.61
CA ILE A 357 18.43 -28.00 -16.13
C ILE A 357 19.96 -27.95 -16.11
N LYS A 358 20.61 -27.26 -17.04
CA LYS A 358 22.09 -27.08 -17.06
C LYS A 358 22.59 -26.15 -15.97
N ASN A 359 21.84 -25.12 -15.66
CA ASN A 359 22.23 -24.07 -14.74
C ASN A 359 20.99 -23.59 -13.92
N PRO A 360 20.54 -24.39 -12.92
CA PRO A 360 19.40 -24.01 -12.10
C PRO A 360 19.71 -22.75 -11.29
N CYS A 361 19.05 -21.65 -11.62
CA CYS A 361 19.13 -20.39 -10.91
C CYS A 361 17.87 -19.55 -11.15
N VAL A 362 17.74 -18.45 -10.41
CA VAL A 362 16.55 -17.59 -10.53
C VAL A 362 16.37 -17.03 -11.95
N SER A 363 17.45 -16.65 -12.64
CA SER A 363 17.38 -16.10 -14.00
C SER A 363 16.86 -17.11 -15.01
N THR A 364 17.36 -18.35 -14.96
CA THR A 364 16.89 -19.43 -15.85
C THR A 364 15.48 -19.88 -15.51
N THR A 365 15.11 -19.88 -14.22
CA THR A 365 13.72 -20.12 -13.77
C THR A 365 12.76 -19.06 -14.33
N MET A 366 13.12 -17.78 -14.27
CA MET A 366 12.28 -16.69 -14.78
C MET A 366 12.17 -16.74 -16.31
N ALA A 367 13.27 -17.04 -17.01
CA ALA A 367 13.25 -17.24 -18.46
C ALA A 367 12.32 -18.38 -18.85
N LEU A 368 12.42 -19.52 -18.17
CA LEU A 368 11.54 -20.68 -18.39
C LEU A 368 10.06 -20.31 -18.16
N ARG A 369 9.75 -19.63 -17.07
CA ARG A 369 8.38 -19.20 -16.77
C ARG A 369 7.83 -18.23 -17.81
N THR A 370 8.66 -17.35 -18.35
CA THR A 370 8.26 -16.43 -19.43
C THR A 370 7.80 -17.19 -20.68
N GLU A 371 8.47 -18.29 -21.01
CA GLU A 371 8.11 -19.13 -22.17
C GLU A 371 6.91 -20.05 -21.87
N ALA A 372 6.74 -20.52 -20.64
CA ALA A 372 5.74 -21.53 -20.30
C ALA A 372 4.37 -20.96 -19.90
N LEU A 373 4.33 -19.90 -19.06
CA LEU A 373 3.10 -19.36 -18.49
C LEU A 373 2.02 -18.93 -19.50
N PRO A 374 2.36 -18.42 -20.70
CA PRO A 374 1.34 -18.10 -21.70
C PRO A 374 0.54 -19.32 -22.22
N PHE A 375 0.99 -20.53 -21.94
CA PHE A 375 0.39 -21.78 -22.45
C PHE A 375 -0.27 -22.64 -21.38
N VAL A 376 -0.31 -22.18 -20.13
CA VAL A 376 -1.05 -22.85 -19.03
C VAL A 376 -2.40 -22.19 -18.80
N PRO A 377 -3.35 -22.85 -18.12
CA PRO A 377 -4.64 -22.25 -17.79
C PRO A 377 -4.48 -20.94 -17.02
N GLU A 378 -5.23 -19.92 -17.44
CA GLU A 378 -5.20 -18.61 -16.84
C GLU A 378 -5.92 -18.60 -15.49
N ALA A 379 -5.27 -18.03 -14.48
CA ALA A 379 -5.86 -17.86 -13.16
C ALA A 379 -6.82 -16.66 -13.11
N LEU A 380 -7.65 -16.59 -12.08
CA LEU A 380 -8.46 -15.42 -11.79
C LEU A 380 -7.55 -14.19 -11.60
N PRO A 381 -8.00 -13.00 -12.05
CA PRO A 381 -7.22 -11.78 -11.92
C PRO A 381 -6.92 -11.43 -10.46
N GLU A 382 -5.67 -11.17 -10.16
CA GLU A 382 -5.23 -10.73 -8.84
C GLU A 382 -5.67 -9.29 -8.55
N LYS A 383 -5.98 -9.02 -7.29
CA LYS A 383 -6.37 -7.68 -6.80
C LYS A 383 -5.25 -6.95 -6.09
N SER A 384 -4.03 -7.46 -6.09
CA SER A 384 -2.89 -6.98 -5.31
C SER A 384 -2.65 -5.46 -5.48
N THR A 385 -2.66 -4.95 -6.72
CA THR A 385 -2.52 -3.51 -6.99
C THR A 385 -3.66 -2.69 -6.36
N TRP A 386 -4.91 -3.16 -6.46
CA TRP A 386 -6.05 -2.48 -5.86
C TRP A 386 -5.96 -2.49 -4.33
N LEU A 387 -5.61 -3.63 -3.75
CA LEU A 387 -5.41 -3.77 -2.30
C LEU A 387 -4.31 -2.83 -1.80
N ALA A 388 -3.18 -2.74 -2.50
CA ALA A 388 -2.10 -1.81 -2.16
C ALA A 388 -2.56 -0.34 -2.20
N LEU A 389 -3.22 0.10 -3.28
CA LEU A 389 -3.69 1.48 -3.44
C LEU A 389 -4.74 1.90 -2.40
N THR A 390 -5.55 0.95 -1.94
CA THR A 390 -6.61 1.18 -0.95
C THR A 390 -6.23 0.75 0.47
N SER A 391 -4.99 0.30 0.67
CA SER A 391 -4.48 -0.14 1.96
C SER A 391 -4.37 1.00 2.96
N PRO A 392 -4.90 0.86 4.18
CA PRO A 392 -4.66 1.80 5.25
C PRO A 392 -3.22 1.73 5.81
N TYR A 393 -2.51 0.65 5.53
CA TYR A 393 -1.17 0.36 6.07
C TYR A 393 -0.03 0.68 5.12
N MET A 394 -0.30 0.90 3.82
CA MET A 394 0.74 1.25 2.85
C MET A 394 1.34 2.63 3.15
N GLY A 395 2.64 2.67 3.42
CA GLY A 395 3.41 3.88 3.66
C GLY A 395 4.36 4.24 2.50
N MET A 396 5.18 5.27 2.72
CA MET A 396 6.16 5.75 1.72
C MET A 396 7.29 4.73 1.52
N GLU A 397 7.65 3.96 2.55
CA GLU A 397 8.71 2.97 2.48
C GLU A 397 8.30 1.76 1.64
N ASP A 398 7.04 1.32 1.75
CA ASP A 398 6.49 0.28 0.86
C ASP A 398 6.50 0.74 -0.60
N PHE A 399 6.14 2.01 -0.85
CA PHE A 399 6.18 2.58 -2.19
C PHE A 399 7.61 2.67 -2.75
N LYS A 400 8.61 3.03 -1.92
CA LYS A 400 10.02 3.02 -2.33
C LYS A 400 10.48 1.61 -2.66
N TRP A 401 10.09 0.62 -1.84
CA TRP A 401 10.41 -0.78 -2.12
C TRP A 401 9.74 -1.27 -3.41
N PHE A 402 8.48 -0.93 -3.64
CA PHE A 402 7.80 -1.21 -4.92
C PHE A 402 8.55 -0.63 -6.12
N LEU A 403 9.02 0.62 -6.04
CA LEU A 403 9.86 1.21 -7.08
C LEU A 403 11.19 0.45 -7.26
N LYS A 404 11.75 -0.10 -6.17
CA LYS A 404 12.95 -0.92 -6.22
C LYS A 404 12.71 -2.24 -6.97
N GLN A 405 11.56 -2.87 -6.76
CA GLN A 405 11.14 -4.06 -7.52
C GLN A 405 10.96 -3.79 -9.02
N LEU A 406 10.69 -2.54 -9.41
CA LEU A 406 10.62 -2.12 -10.83
C LEU A 406 11.98 -1.76 -11.44
N SER A 407 13.07 -1.78 -10.67
CA SER A 407 14.42 -1.58 -11.20
C SER A 407 14.83 -2.74 -12.14
N PRO A 408 15.92 -2.58 -12.93
CA PRO A 408 16.41 -3.69 -13.74
C PRO A 408 16.53 -4.98 -12.91
N LEU A 409 16.02 -6.08 -13.45
CA LEU A 409 15.90 -7.35 -12.74
C LEU A 409 17.21 -7.78 -12.07
N GLU A 410 18.33 -7.62 -12.75
CA GLU A 410 19.65 -7.97 -12.21
C GLU A 410 20.01 -7.18 -10.94
N GLU A 411 19.66 -5.88 -10.92
CA GLU A 411 19.91 -5.04 -9.74
C GLU A 411 19.03 -5.43 -8.55
N TYR A 412 17.76 -5.76 -8.82
CA TYR A 412 16.84 -6.21 -7.79
C TYR A 412 17.24 -7.58 -7.23
N LEU A 413 17.54 -8.54 -8.10
CA LEU A 413 17.96 -9.88 -7.69
C LEU A 413 19.29 -9.85 -6.91
N ALA A 414 20.24 -8.99 -7.28
CA ALA A 414 21.51 -8.88 -6.61
C ALA A 414 21.41 -8.53 -5.12
N LEU A 415 20.34 -7.82 -4.70
CA LEU A 415 20.11 -7.49 -3.30
C LEU A 415 19.78 -8.71 -2.43
N ASN A 416 19.19 -9.76 -3.01
CA ASN A 416 18.66 -10.90 -2.27
C ASN A 416 19.06 -12.24 -2.90
N ILE A 417 20.18 -12.26 -3.63
CA ILE A 417 20.58 -13.42 -4.44
C ILE A 417 20.73 -14.69 -3.60
N GLN A 418 21.24 -14.59 -2.37
CA GLN A 418 21.42 -15.74 -1.48
C GLN A 418 20.08 -16.37 -1.05
N LEU A 419 19.03 -15.54 -0.89
CA LEU A 419 17.69 -16.04 -0.59
C LEU A 419 17.06 -16.70 -1.82
N TYR A 420 17.33 -16.18 -3.03
CA TYR A 420 16.91 -16.84 -4.27
C TYR A 420 17.64 -18.14 -4.53
N ASP A 421 18.93 -18.20 -4.22
CA ASP A 421 19.72 -19.44 -4.34
C ASP A 421 19.14 -20.51 -3.40
N SER A 422 18.84 -20.15 -2.14
CA SER A 422 18.20 -21.07 -1.18
C SER A 422 16.82 -21.57 -1.64
N LEU A 423 16.02 -20.72 -2.33
CA LEU A 423 14.76 -21.15 -2.95
C LEU A 423 14.97 -22.21 -4.04
N ILE A 424 15.98 -22.01 -4.88
CA ILE A 424 16.29 -22.95 -5.98
C ILE A 424 16.78 -24.29 -5.43
N GLU A 425 17.60 -24.25 -4.37
CA GLU A 425 18.18 -25.45 -3.74
C GLU A 425 17.22 -26.20 -2.81
N PHE A 426 16.13 -25.55 -2.37
CA PHE A 426 15.19 -26.13 -1.42
C PHE A 426 14.45 -27.34 -1.99
N ASN A 427 14.35 -28.40 -1.18
CA ASN A 427 13.55 -29.56 -1.47
C ASN A 427 12.82 -30.04 -0.20
N LEU A 428 11.49 -29.97 -0.23
CA LEU A 428 10.65 -30.35 0.91
C LEU A 428 10.80 -31.84 1.29
N TYR A 429 11.23 -32.70 0.34
CA TYR A 429 11.49 -34.11 0.64
C TYR A 429 12.70 -34.31 1.55
N ASP A 430 13.57 -33.31 1.71
CA ASP A 430 14.73 -33.34 2.60
C ASP A 430 14.40 -32.78 3.99
N VAL A 431 13.18 -32.29 4.22
CA VAL A 431 12.68 -31.74 5.49
C VAL A 431 11.80 -32.74 6.22
N GLU A 432 12.13 -33.05 7.46
CA GLU A 432 11.35 -33.94 8.33
C GLU A 432 10.28 -33.15 9.11
N LEU A 433 9.10 -32.94 8.49
CA LEU A 433 8.00 -32.26 9.18
C LEU A 433 7.52 -33.08 10.39
N PRO A 434 7.46 -32.50 11.60
CA PRO A 434 7.04 -33.18 12.82
C PRO A 434 5.59 -33.68 12.72
N LYS A 435 5.33 -34.94 13.06
CA LYS A 435 3.99 -35.56 12.94
C LYS A 435 2.99 -35.02 13.96
N GLU A 436 3.46 -34.45 15.05
CA GLU A 436 2.66 -33.85 16.12
C GLU A 436 2.11 -32.48 15.76
N ILE A 437 2.68 -31.77 14.79
CA ILE A 437 2.20 -30.47 14.34
C ILE A 437 1.17 -30.68 13.22
N PRO A 438 -0.08 -30.18 13.39
CA PRO A 438 -1.05 -30.15 12.29
C PRO A 438 -0.54 -29.26 11.15
N VAL A 439 -0.57 -29.80 9.93
CA VAL A 439 -0.17 -29.07 8.72
C VAL A 439 -1.37 -28.88 7.81
N TYR A 440 -1.57 -27.64 7.36
CA TYR A 440 -2.65 -27.28 6.44
C TYR A 440 -2.04 -26.68 5.17
N TYR A 441 -2.28 -27.30 4.02
CA TYR A 441 -1.86 -26.78 2.72
C TYR A 441 -3.04 -26.09 2.04
N ILE A 442 -2.79 -24.88 1.51
CA ILE A 442 -3.77 -24.11 0.72
C ILE A 442 -3.12 -23.80 -0.63
N SER A 443 -3.78 -24.15 -1.73
CA SER A 443 -3.20 -23.98 -3.06
C SER A 443 -4.26 -23.65 -4.10
N GLY A 444 -3.94 -22.74 -5.02
CA GLY A 444 -4.77 -22.45 -6.19
C GLY A 444 -4.65 -23.55 -7.25
N THR A 445 -5.79 -23.95 -7.87
CA THR A 445 -5.77 -24.98 -8.92
C THR A 445 -5.08 -24.52 -10.21
N HIS A 446 -4.89 -23.20 -10.38
CA HIS A 446 -4.16 -22.58 -11.49
C HIS A 446 -2.84 -21.95 -11.05
N ASP A 447 -2.29 -22.42 -9.91
CA ASP A 447 -0.93 -22.07 -9.50
C ASP A 447 0.10 -22.94 -10.23
N PHE A 448 0.82 -22.36 -11.18
CA PHE A 448 1.91 -23.00 -11.90
C PHE A 448 3.31 -22.54 -11.44
N VAL A 449 3.37 -21.77 -10.37
CA VAL A 449 4.60 -21.46 -9.64
C VAL A 449 4.87 -22.52 -8.58
N CYS A 450 3.84 -22.86 -7.80
CA CYS A 450 3.83 -23.96 -6.82
C CYS A 450 2.61 -24.86 -7.10
N PRO A 451 2.71 -25.75 -8.15
CA PRO A 451 1.57 -26.51 -8.61
C PRO A 451 1.00 -27.43 -7.52
N VAL A 452 -0.32 -27.42 -7.38
CA VAL A 452 -1.02 -28.26 -6.38
C VAL A 452 -0.67 -29.75 -6.48
N VAL A 453 -0.42 -30.24 -7.68
CA VAL A 453 -0.02 -31.64 -7.94
C VAL A 453 1.29 -32.00 -7.21
N SER A 454 2.25 -31.07 -7.13
CA SER A 454 3.50 -31.34 -6.40
C SER A 454 3.26 -31.55 -4.90
N ILE A 455 2.26 -30.86 -4.32
CA ILE A 455 1.88 -31.00 -2.91
C ILE A 455 1.11 -32.29 -2.70
N GLU A 456 0.20 -32.66 -3.61
CA GLU A 456 -0.53 -33.93 -3.58
C GLU A 456 0.43 -35.12 -3.59
N ASP A 457 1.39 -35.10 -4.50
CA ASP A 457 2.43 -36.16 -4.61
C ASP A 457 3.29 -36.22 -3.35
N TYR A 458 3.69 -35.06 -2.77
CA TYR A 458 4.44 -35.00 -1.53
C TYR A 458 3.67 -35.63 -0.35
N ILE A 459 2.40 -35.23 -0.15
CA ILE A 459 1.53 -35.75 0.92
C ILE A 459 1.37 -37.27 0.78
N TYR A 460 1.11 -37.75 -0.45
CA TYR A 460 0.94 -39.15 -0.73
C TYR A 460 2.23 -39.97 -0.43
N ALA A 461 3.38 -39.46 -0.88
CA ALA A 461 4.67 -40.14 -0.73
C ALA A 461 5.15 -40.26 0.73
N ASN A 462 4.90 -39.20 1.53
CA ASN A 462 5.43 -39.11 2.89
C ASN A 462 4.43 -39.48 3.98
N GLY A 463 3.16 -39.76 3.63
CA GLY A 463 2.11 -40.08 4.60
C GLY A 463 1.91 -38.96 5.63
N VAL A 464 2.12 -37.69 5.22
CA VAL A 464 2.04 -36.53 6.10
C VAL A 464 0.61 -36.39 6.62
N ASN A 465 0.46 -36.13 7.92
CA ASN A 465 -0.83 -35.82 8.53
C ASN A 465 -1.24 -34.37 8.19
N GLY A 466 -1.44 -34.10 6.89
CA GLY A 466 -1.76 -32.77 6.36
C GLY A 466 -3.10 -32.75 5.65
N SER A 467 -3.83 -31.65 5.80
CA SER A 467 -5.05 -31.36 5.03
C SER A 467 -4.73 -30.43 3.87
N LEU A 468 -5.13 -30.82 2.66
CA LEU A 468 -4.99 -29.96 1.48
C LEU A 468 -6.35 -29.32 1.12
N TYR A 469 -6.33 -28.00 0.99
CA TYR A 469 -7.48 -27.20 0.55
C TYR A 469 -7.12 -26.55 -0.79
N THR A 470 -7.94 -26.78 -1.80
CA THR A 470 -7.75 -26.23 -3.14
C THR A 470 -8.74 -25.12 -3.42
N LEU A 471 -8.27 -24.03 -4.02
CA LEU A 471 -9.09 -22.90 -4.44
C LEU A 471 -9.21 -22.89 -5.96
N GLU A 472 -10.45 -23.10 -6.43
CA GLU A 472 -10.75 -23.25 -7.85
C GLU A 472 -10.42 -21.99 -8.66
N ASN A 473 -9.69 -22.16 -9.76
CA ASN A 473 -9.27 -21.10 -10.67
C ASN A 473 -8.37 -20.01 -10.05
N CYS A 474 -7.93 -20.18 -8.81
CA CYS A 474 -6.97 -19.26 -8.19
C CYS A 474 -5.54 -19.58 -8.64
N GLY A 475 -4.72 -18.54 -8.74
CA GLY A 475 -3.30 -18.64 -9.06
C GLY A 475 -2.43 -18.75 -7.82
N HIS A 476 -1.21 -18.19 -7.93
CA HIS A 476 -0.17 -18.26 -6.88
C HIS A 476 -0.53 -17.41 -5.65
N ASN A 477 -1.17 -16.27 -5.85
CA ASN A 477 -1.66 -15.41 -4.77
C ASN A 477 -3.14 -15.72 -4.53
N VAL A 478 -3.41 -16.59 -3.58
CA VAL A 478 -4.75 -17.10 -3.24
C VAL A 478 -5.50 -16.24 -2.25
#